data_423e84168a0818f7d3e37e4b70811212
#
_entry.id   423e84168a0818f7d3e37e4b70811212
#
_cell.length_a   1.000
_cell.length_b   1.000
_cell.length_c   1.000
_cell.angle_alpha   90.00
_cell.angle_beta   90.00
_cell.angle_gamma   90.00
#
_symmetry.space_group_name_H-M   'P 1'
#
loop_
_entity.id
_entity.type
_entity.pdbx_description
1 polymer ?
#
loop_
_entity_poly.entity_id
_entity_poly.type
_entity_poly.pdbx_seq_one_letter_code
_entity_poly.pdbx_strand_id
1 'polypeptide(L)'
;MGYYKFWADIVKSLIDRDLAIFVLSYSLAPHAQYPVQLNQAVEALRFILDQTKCSASHILLGGDSAGGNLAVAVLLHIVHPHQQIRKLDLYESLAGVCVFAPWSMLNAGRDQKVDCSFDVVTPDVAEPWSRAYLGTAPGDYYTDVATAPVEWFKRLPVRQILVLGGQNEIMLPLIEDFVEKVRV
;
A
#
# COMPACT_ATOMS: atom_id res chain seq x y z
N MET A 1 1.32 4.59 17.92
CA MET A 1 1.45 3.51 18.93
C MET A 1 0.25 2.53 18.97
N GLY A 2 -0.92 2.83 18.42
CA GLY A 2 -2.13 1.97 18.49
C GLY A 2 -2.04 0.63 17.77
N TYR A 3 -1.31 0.57 16.66
CA TYR A 3 -1.27 -0.63 15.81
C TYR A 3 -0.46 -1.80 16.36
N TYR A 4 0.54 -1.57 17.22
CA TYR A 4 1.34 -2.67 17.79
C TYR A 4 0.49 -3.65 18.62
N LYS A 5 -0.48 -3.12 19.36
CA LYS A 5 -1.39 -3.98 20.14
C LYS A 5 -2.27 -4.83 19.22
N PHE A 6 -2.83 -4.22 18.19
CA PHE A 6 -3.65 -4.92 17.18
C PHE A 6 -2.88 -6.08 16.55
N TRP A 7 -1.66 -5.83 16.07
CA TRP A 7 -0.83 -6.87 15.47
C TRP A 7 -0.42 -7.94 16.47
N ALA A 8 -0.10 -7.56 17.71
CA ALA A 8 0.22 -8.51 18.77
C ALA A 8 -0.99 -9.40 19.13
N ASP A 9 -2.19 -8.85 19.12
CA ASP A 9 -3.41 -9.61 19.39
C ASP A 9 -3.75 -10.57 18.23
N ILE A 10 -3.47 -10.21 16.98
CA ILE A 10 -3.56 -11.12 15.83
C ILE A 10 -2.60 -12.29 15.98
N VAL A 11 -1.32 -12.05 16.28
CA VAL A 11 -0.34 -13.13 16.49
C VAL A 11 -0.79 -14.08 17.60
N LYS A 12 -1.28 -13.53 18.71
CA LYS A 12 -1.80 -14.34 19.83
C LYS A 12 -3.02 -15.16 19.43
N SER A 13 -3.94 -14.58 18.63
CA SER A 13 -5.14 -15.28 18.19
C SER A 13 -4.85 -16.42 17.22
N LEU A 14 -3.72 -16.34 16.53
CA LEU A 14 -3.28 -17.30 15.51
C LEU A 14 -2.04 -18.10 15.95
N ILE A 15 -1.85 -18.28 17.26
CA ILE A 15 -0.65 -18.90 17.83
C ILE A 15 -0.36 -20.31 17.26
N ASP A 16 -1.41 -21.02 16.88
CA ASP A 16 -1.30 -22.35 16.28
C ASP A 16 -0.95 -22.34 14.76
N ARG A 17 -0.71 -21.17 14.19
CA ARG A 17 -0.51 -20.99 12.74
C ARG A 17 0.92 -20.63 12.32
N ASP A 18 1.88 -20.68 13.24
CA ASP A 18 3.28 -20.29 12.94
C ASP A 18 3.37 -18.92 12.22
N LEU A 19 2.64 -17.93 12.72
CA LEU A 19 2.58 -16.60 12.14
C LEU A 19 3.64 -15.69 12.76
N ALA A 20 4.44 -15.05 11.90
CA ALA A 20 5.33 -13.96 12.28
C ALA A 20 4.88 -12.65 11.60
N ILE A 21 4.92 -11.54 12.32
CA ILE A 21 4.62 -10.22 11.75
C ILE A 21 5.89 -9.38 11.72
N PHE A 22 6.25 -8.93 10.52
CA PHE A 22 7.31 -7.96 10.28
C PHE A 22 6.69 -6.58 10.08
N VAL A 23 6.99 -5.64 10.98
CA VAL A 23 6.50 -4.26 10.89
C VAL A 23 7.59 -3.36 10.32
N LEU A 24 7.35 -2.81 9.13
CA LEU A 24 8.24 -1.83 8.52
C LEU A 24 8.01 -0.44 9.11
N SER A 25 9.03 0.10 9.77
CA SER A 25 9.08 1.50 10.16
C SER A 25 9.83 2.31 9.10
N TYR A 26 9.11 2.74 8.07
CA TYR A 26 9.68 3.54 6.98
C TYR A 26 9.83 5.01 7.36
N SER A 27 10.69 5.73 6.66
CA SER A 27 10.95 7.16 6.88
C SER A 27 9.75 8.01 6.51
N LEU A 28 9.38 8.94 7.38
CA LEU A 28 8.18 9.76 7.22
C LEU A 28 8.48 11.08 6.50
N ALA A 29 7.50 11.56 5.73
CA ALA A 29 7.49 12.92 5.20
C ALA A 29 7.35 13.95 6.35
N PRO A 30 7.91 15.16 6.22
CA PRO A 30 8.70 15.67 5.09
C PRO A 30 10.20 15.33 5.15
N HIS A 31 10.66 14.60 6.19
CA HIS A 31 12.08 14.28 6.39
C HIS A 31 12.63 13.35 5.30
N ALA A 32 11.77 12.51 4.76
CA ALA A 32 12.05 11.73 3.56
C ALA A 32 10.85 11.85 2.61
N GLN A 33 11.14 11.93 1.32
CA GLN A 33 10.15 12.12 0.27
C GLN A 33 10.15 10.94 -0.68
N TYR A 34 9.09 10.79 -1.46
CA TYR A 34 8.98 9.80 -2.51
C TYR A 34 10.20 9.88 -3.47
N PRO A 35 10.80 8.75 -3.88
CA PRO A 35 10.34 7.35 -3.67
C PRO A 35 11.03 6.61 -2.52
N VAL A 36 11.57 7.30 -1.51
CA VAL A 36 12.31 6.68 -0.39
C VAL A 36 11.49 5.59 0.30
N GLN A 37 10.22 5.84 0.58
CA GLN A 37 9.33 4.91 1.27
C GLN A 37 9.12 3.63 0.44
N LEU A 38 8.90 3.77 -0.86
CA LEU A 38 8.75 2.65 -1.77
C LEU A 38 10.04 1.82 -1.83
N ASN A 39 11.19 2.48 -1.94
CA ASN A 39 12.48 1.79 -1.90
C ASN A 39 12.68 1.00 -0.61
N GLN A 40 12.37 1.59 0.54
CA GLN A 40 12.47 0.91 1.84
C GLN A 40 11.54 -0.29 1.93
N ALA A 41 10.32 -0.20 1.40
CA ALA A 41 9.36 -1.30 1.40
C ALA A 41 9.81 -2.45 0.48
N VAL A 42 10.33 -2.14 -0.69
CA VAL A 42 10.90 -3.13 -1.63
C VAL A 42 12.11 -3.83 -1.00
N GLU A 43 13.03 -3.09 -0.39
CA GLU A 43 14.21 -3.66 0.26
C GLU A 43 13.85 -4.48 1.52
N ALA A 44 12.81 -4.08 2.26
CA ALA A 44 12.29 -4.87 3.37
C ALA A 44 11.74 -6.24 2.90
N LEU A 45 10.96 -6.25 1.81
CA LEU A 45 10.48 -7.50 1.22
C LEU A 45 11.63 -8.36 0.71
N ARG A 46 12.61 -7.77 0.04
CA ARG A 46 13.84 -8.45 -0.39
C ARG A 46 14.57 -9.07 0.80
N PHE A 47 14.76 -8.30 1.88
CA PHE A 47 15.41 -8.80 3.10
C PHE A 47 14.67 -10.01 3.67
N ILE A 48 13.35 -9.98 3.75
CA ILE A 48 12.55 -11.12 4.24
C ILE A 48 12.82 -12.35 3.34
N LEU A 49 12.71 -12.22 2.04
CA LEU A 49 12.91 -13.31 1.09
C LEU A 49 14.33 -13.91 1.18
N ASP A 50 15.35 -13.05 1.25
CA ASP A 50 16.75 -13.47 1.23
C ASP A 50 17.21 -14.04 2.57
N GLN A 51 16.82 -13.42 3.70
CA GLN A 51 17.36 -13.74 5.02
C GLN A 51 16.56 -14.80 5.76
N THR A 52 15.24 -14.81 5.60
CA THR A 52 14.39 -15.78 6.31
C THR A 52 14.19 -17.07 5.53
N LYS A 53 14.54 -17.09 4.25
CA LYS A 53 14.23 -18.17 3.30
C LYS A 53 12.74 -18.48 3.23
N CYS A 54 11.89 -17.53 3.64
CA CYS A 54 10.46 -17.64 3.52
C CYS A 54 10.08 -17.54 2.04
N SER A 55 9.29 -18.50 1.56
CA SER A 55 8.77 -18.44 0.21
C SER A 55 7.79 -17.27 0.07
N ALA A 56 7.79 -16.61 -1.09
CA ALA A 56 6.83 -15.53 -1.38
C ALA A 56 5.39 -16.00 -1.19
N SER A 57 5.12 -17.27 -1.47
CA SER A 57 3.80 -17.89 -1.30
C SER A 57 3.32 -17.99 0.16
N HIS A 58 4.17 -17.69 1.11
CA HIS A 58 3.83 -17.61 2.54
C HIS A 58 3.86 -16.17 3.07
N ILE A 59 4.11 -15.18 2.23
CA ILE A 59 4.16 -13.78 2.61
C ILE A 59 2.84 -13.09 2.25
N LEU A 60 2.25 -12.41 3.24
CA LEU A 60 1.14 -11.49 3.06
C LEU A 60 1.64 -10.06 3.31
N LEU A 61 1.42 -9.17 2.36
CA LEU A 61 1.64 -7.74 2.57
C LEU A 61 0.40 -7.11 3.16
N GLY A 62 0.58 -6.15 4.03
CA GLY A 62 -0.54 -5.41 4.60
C GLY A 62 -0.20 -3.95 4.86
N GLY A 63 -1.23 -3.10 4.83
CA GLY A 63 -1.07 -1.70 5.14
C GLY A 63 -2.39 -0.97 5.32
N ASP A 64 -2.34 0.11 6.09
CA ASP A 64 -3.44 1.01 6.36
C ASP A 64 -3.16 2.38 5.74
N SER A 65 -4.14 2.99 5.10
CA SER A 65 -4.06 4.34 4.52
C SER A 65 -2.85 4.50 3.57
N ALA A 66 -1.90 5.37 3.91
CA ALA A 66 -0.64 5.51 3.17
C ALA A 66 0.17 4.20 3.11
N GLY A 67 0.11 3.36 4.16
CA GLY A 67 0.72 2.03 4.15
C GLY A 67 0.00 1.06 3.22
N GLY A 68 -1.31 1.21 3.04
CA GLY A 68 -2.09 0.49 2.04
C GLY A 68 -1.69 0.84 0.62
N ASN A 69 -1.52 2.14 0.32
CA ASN A 69 -0.92 2.59 -0.94
C ASN A 69 0.45 1.96 -1.16
N LEU A 70 1.32 2.03 -0.15
CA LEU A 70 2.67 1.51 -0.23
C LEU A 70 2.71 0.00 -0.51
N ALA A 71 1.82 -0.78 0.09
CA ALA A 71 1.72 -2.22 -0.16
C ALA A 71 1.32 -2.51 -1.63
N VAL A 72 0.37 -1.76 -2.19
CA VAL A 72 0.00 -1.86 -3.61
C VAL A 72 1.13 -1.39 -4.51
N ALA A 73 1.80 -0.29 -4.18
CA ALA A 73 2.95 0.22 -4.93
C ALA A 73 4.10 -0.80 -5.02
N VAL A 74 4.34 -1.59 -3.96
CA VAL A 74 5.30 -2.70 -4.00
C VAL A 74 4.90 -3.75 -5.03
N LEU A 75 3.61 -4.14 -5.09
CA LEU A 75 3.12 -5.07 -6.12
C LEU A 75 3.32 -4.52 -7.52
N LEU A 76 2.98 -3.25 -7.74
CA LEU A 76 3.17 -2.60 -9.04
C LEU A 76 4.65 -2.54 -9.40
N HIS A 77 5.55 -2.25 -8.45
CA HIS A 77 6.99 -2.25 -8.69
C HIS A 77 7.53 -3.62 -9.12
N ILE A 78 7.00 -4.71 -8.61
CA ILE A 78 7.43 -6.05 -9.02
C ILE A 78 7.11 -6.30 -10.51
N VAL A 79 5.96 -5.83 -10.99
CA VAL A 79 5.54 -6.01 -12.40
C VAL A 79 6.11 -4.92 -13.30
N HIS A 80 6.11 -3.69 -12.81
CA HIS A 80 6.57 -2.49 -13.50
C HIS A 80 7.67 -1.84 -12.66
N PRO A 81 8.95 -2.20 -12.84
CA PRO A 81 10.02 -1.72 -11.99
C PRO A 81 10.18 -0.19 -12.06
N HIS A 82 10.13 0.47 -10.91
CA HIS A 82 10.41 1.90 -10.79
C HIS A 82 11.88 2.18 -11.12
N GLN A 83 12.16 3.20 -11.95
CA GLN A 83 13.49 3.47 -12.52
C GLN A 83 14.59 3.72 -11.48
N GLN A 84 14.24 4.29 -10.32
CA GLN A 84 15.19 4.62 -9.25
C GLN A 84 15.30 3.53 -8.18
N ILE A 85 14.58 2.42 -8.31
CA ILE A 85 14.51 1.37 -7.29
C ILE A 85 14.98 0.06 -7.91
N ARG A 86 15.84 -0.65 -7.18
CA ARG A 86 16.34 -1.93 -7.64
C ARG A 86 15.19 -2.92 -7.87
N LYS A 87 15.15 -3.50 -9.06
CA LYS A 87 14.15 -4.50 -9.45
C LYS A 87 14.09 -5.65 -8.43
N LEU A 88 12.90 -6.06 -8.07
CA LEU A 88 12.61 -7.23 -7.26
C LEU A 88 11.89 -8.26 -8.12
N ASP A 89 12.51 -9.41 -8.32
CA ASP A 89 11.88 -10.52 -9.02
C ASP A 89 11.35 -11.54 -8.00
N LEU A 90 10.13 -12.02 -8.21
CA LEU A 90 9.55 -13.12 -7.46
C LEU A 90 9.48 -14.36 -8.33
N TYR A 91 9.88 -15.51 -7.76
CA TYR A 91 9.76 -16.80 -8.44
C TYR A 91 8.35 -17.41 -8.33
N GLU A 92 7.56 -16.92 -7.36
CA GLU A 92 6.18 -17.34 -7.13
C GLU A 92 5.37 -16.16 -6.56
N SER A 93 4.05 -16.26 -6.65
CA SER A 93 3.16 -15.21 -6.16
C SER A 93 3.16 -15.13 -4.63
N LEU A 94 3.02 -13.92 -4.10
CA LEU A 94 2.71 -13.66 -2.69
C LEU A 94 1.40 -14.36 -2.29
N ALA A 95 1.30 -14.76 -1.02
CA ALA A 95 0.07 -15.34 -0.47
C ALA A 95 -1.12 -14.41 -0.60
N GLY A 96 -0.91 -13.13 -0.32
CA GLY A 96 -1.98 -12.15 -0.39
C GLY A 96 -1.51 -10.72 -0.14
N VAL A 97 -2.44 -9.81 -0.35
CA VAL A 97 -2.33 -8.41 0.08
C VAL A 97 -3.61 -8.04 0.81
N CYS A 98 -3.48 -7.40 1.98
CA CYS A 98 -4.61 -6.91 2.76
C CYS A 98 -4.41 -5.41 3.03
N VAL A 99 -5.27 -4.58 2.47
CA VAL A 99 -5.17 -3.13 2.63
C VAL A 99 -6.44 -2.55 3.24
N PHE A 100 -6.25 -1.65 4.19
CA PHE A 100 -7.31 -0.95 4.89
C PHE A 100 -7.32 0.51 4.44
N ALA A 101 -8.46 1.00 3.96
CA ALA A 101 -8.64 2.38 3.53
C ALA A 101 -7.43 2.92 2.72
N PRO A 102 -6.95 2.20 1.67
CA PRO A 102 -5.71 2.57 1.00
C PRO A 102 -5.83 3.97 0.41
N TRP A 103 -4.82 4.81 0.68
CA TRP A 103 -4.76 6.13 0.06
C TRP A 103 -4.39 6.00 -1.42
N SER A 104 -5.37 5.68 -2.23
CA SER A 104 -5.20 5.27 -3.63
C SER A 104 -4.96 6.43 -4.60
N MET A 105 -5.16 7.69 -4.17
CA MET A 105 -4.86 8.89 -4.92
C MET A 105 -4.54 10.04 -3.97
N LEU A 106 -3.36 10.68 -4.15
CA LEU A 106 -2.85 11.70 -3.23
C LEU A 106 -3.74 12.95 -3.12
N ASN A 107 -4.36 13.35 -4.20
CA ASN A 107 -5.27 14.51 -4.25
C ASN A 107 -6.75 14.09 -4.21
N ALA A 108 -7.06 13.02 -3.50
CA ALA A 108 -8.43 12.55 -3.33
C ALA A 108 -9.36 13.65 -2.78
N GLY A 109 -10.52 13.78 -3.38
CA GLY A 109 -11.59 14.65 -2.89
C GLY A 109 -11.55 16.10 -3.36
N ARG A 110 -10.51 16.55 -4.09
CA ARG A 110 -10.47 17.94 -4.61
C ARG A 110 -11.64 18.26 -5.54
N ASP A 111 -12.01 17.31 -6.39
CA ASP A 111 -13.05 17.48 -7.40
C ASP A 111 -14.30 16.65 -7.11
N GLN A 112 -14.31 15.90 -6.01
CA GLN A 112 -15.42 15.05 -5.65
C GLN A 112 -16.28 15.73 -4.57
N LYS A 113 -17.57 15.86 -4.84
CA LYS A 113 -18.57 16.27 -3.86
C LYS A 113 -18.94 15.08 -2.96
N VAL A 114 -17.95 14.57 -2.24
CA VAL A 114 -18.17 13.52 -1.25
C VAL A 114 -18.43 14.16 0.10
N ASP A 115 -19.47 13.72 0.79
CA ASP A 115 -19.71 14.14 2.16
C ASP A 115 -18.66 13.47 3.07
N CYS A 116 -17.67 14.25 3.49
CA CYS A 116 -16.61 13.81 4.39
C CYS A 116 -16.86 14.22 5.86
N SER A 117 -18.09 14.55 6.22
CA SER A 117 -18.44 15.03 7.57
C SER A 117 -18.06 14.07 8.70
N PHE A 118 -17.89 12.79 8.38
CA PHE A 118 -17.55 11.72 9.33
C PHE A 118 -16.16 11.14 9.08
N ASP A 119 -15.38 11.71 8.15
CA ASP A 119 -14.02 11.26 7.88
C ASP A 119 -13.00 12.08 8.67
N VAL A 120 -11.90 11.45 9.03
CA VAL A 120 -10.73 12.12 9.63
C VAL A 120 -9.85 12.77 8.57
N VAL A 121 -9.99 12.39 7.31
CA VAL A 121 -9.28 12.95 6.17
C VAL A 121 -10.22 13.88 5.40
N THR A 122 -9.80 15.12 5.24
CA THR A 122 -10.48 16.12 4.41
C THR A 122 -9.54 16.59 3.30
N PRO A 123 -10.05 17.21 2.21
CA PRO A 123 -9.19 17.77 1.17
C PRO A 123 -8.14 18.74 1.69
N ASP A 124 -8.49 19.55 2.68
CA ASP A 124 -7.57 20.53 3.30
C ASP A 124 -6.43 19.88 4.07
N VAL A 125 -6.64 18.67 4.59
CA VAL A 125 -5.62 17.87 5.28
C VAL A 125 -4.82 17.05 4.29
N ALA A 126 -5.47 16.47 3.29
CA ALA A 126 -4.85 15.61 2.29
C ALA A 126 -3.79 16.33 1.45
N GLU A 127 -4.07 17.56 1.02
CA GLU A 127 -3.16 18.32 0.15
C GLU A 127 -1.80 18.62 0.78
N PRO A 128 -1.70 19.17 2.00
CA PRO A 128 -0.39 19.38 2.65
C PRO A 128 0.40 18.08 2.85
N TRP A 129 -0.27 16.99 3.17
CA TRP A 129 0.39 15.69 3.34
C TRP A 129 0.92 15.14 2.02
N SER A 130 0.13 15.21 0.96
CA SER A 130 0.54 14.81 -0.39
C SER A 130 1.76 15.62 -0.86
N ARG A 131 1.73 16.92 -0.64
CA ARG A 131 2.83 17.83 -0.99
C ARG A 131 4.09 17.52 -0.18
N ALA A 132 3.95 17.25 1.11
CA ALA A 132 5.06 16.85 1.98
C ALA A 132 5.68 15.51 1.54
N TYR A 133 4.84 14.56 1.10
CA TYR A 133 5.27 13.24 0.62
C TYR A 133 5.98 13.33 -0.73
N LEU A 134 5.41 14.02 -1.71
CA LEU A 134 5.97 14.14 -3.05
C LEU A 134 7.20 15.07 -3.10
N GLY A 135 7.23 16.12 -2.27
CA GLY A 135 8.23 17.19 -2.40
C GLY A 135 8.09 17.88 -3.74
N THR A 136 9.12 17.77 -4.58
CA THR A 136 9.13 18.31 -5.95
C THR A 136 8.82 17.25 -7.02
N ALA A 137 8.68 16.00 -6.64
CA ALA A 137 8.35 14.94 -7.59
C ALA A 137 6.92 15.09 -8.10
N PRO A 138 6.64 14.85 -9.39
CA PRO A 138 5.29 14.63 -9.85
C PRO A 138 4.75 13.33 -9.26
N GLY A 139 3.44 13.23 -9.05
CA GLY A 139 2.80 11.94 -8.75
C GLY A 139 2.91 11.00 -9.96
N ASP A 140 2.83 9.71 -9.68
CA ASP A 140 2.84 8.66 -10.68
C ASP A 140 1.92 7.49 -10.27
N TYR A 141 1.95 6.39 -11.01
CA TYR A 141 1.08 5.24 -10.74
C TYR A 141 1.44 4.47 -9.47
N TYR A 142 2.57 4.74 -8.82
CA TYR A 142 2.89 4.16 -7.52
C TYR A 142 2.37 5.02 -6.36
N THR A 143 2.29 6.33 -6.57
CA THR A 143 1.73 7.26 -5.58
C THR A 143 0.21 7.37 -5.69
N ASP A 144 -0.32 7.31 -6.92
CA ASP A 144 -1.73 7.49 -7.26
C ASP A 144 -2.27 6.22 -7.95
N VAL A 145 -2.25 5.11 -7.22
CA VAL A 145 -2.52 3.77 -7.77
C VAL A 145 -3.90 3.66 -8.44
N ALA A 146 -4.89 4.42 -7.99
CA ALA A 146 -6.20 4.48 -8.62
C ALA A 146 -6.17 5.07 -10.04
N THR A 147 -5.14 5.85 -10.39
CA THR A 147 -5.00 6.45 -11.72
C THR A 147 -4.31 5.53 -12.72
N ALA A 148 -3.69 4.45 -12.25
CA ALA A 148 -3.02 3.50 -13.12
C ALA A 148 -4.03 2.84 -14.07
N PRO A 149 -3.65 2.61 -15.34
CA PRO A 149 -4.52 1.91 -16.29
C PRO A 149 -4.68 0.44 -15.90
N VAL A 150 -5.78 -0.18 -16.32
CA VAL A 150 -6.12 -1.59 -16.00
C VAL A 150 -4.98 -2.56 -16.34
N GLU A 151 -4.22 -2.26 -17.39
CA GLU A 151 -3.08 -3.06 -17.83
C GLU A 151 -1.99 -3.21 -16.77
N TRP A 152 -1.86 -2.22 -15.87
CA TRP A 152 -0.89 -2.24 -14.78
C TRP A 152 -1.20 -3.27 -13.70
N PHE A 153 -2.46 -3.65 -13.59
CA PHE A 153 -2.93 -4.63 -12.62
C PHE A 153 -2.96 -6.06 -13.15
N LYS A 154 -2.72 -6.24 -14.47
CA LYS A 154 -2.64 -7.57 -15.07
C LYS A 154 -1.37 -8.29 -14.57
N ARG A 155 -1.53 -9.55 -14.17
CA ARG A 155 -0.43 -10.43 -13.73
C ARG A 155 0.26 -9.96 -12.44
N LEU A 156 -0.44 -9.27 -11.56
CA LEU A 156 0.10 -9.00 -10.23
C LEU A 156 0.51 -10.33 -9.56
N PRO A 157 1.73 -10.40 -9.00
CA PRO A 157 2.25 -11.63 -8.42
C PRO A 157 1.68 -11.88 -7.02
N VAL A 158 0.38 -12.00 -6.92
CA VAL A 158 -0.35 -12.20 -5.67
C VAL A 158 -1.56 -13.12 -5.90
N ARG A 159 -1.84 -14.02 -4.95
CA ARG A 159 -2.95 -14.96 -5.06
C ARG A 159 -4.30 -14.34 -4.72
N GLN A 160 -4.32 -13.44 -3.74
CA GLN A 160 -5.54 -12.81 -3.24
C GLN A 160 -5.27 -11.37 -2.83
N ILE A 161 -6.23 -10.49 -3.07
CA ILE A 161 -6.20 -9.11 -2.59
C ILE A 161 -7.48 -8.87 -1.80
N LEU A 162 -7.34 -8.48 -0.53
CA LEU A 162 -8.42 -8.01 0.31
C LEU A 162 -8.31 -6.50 0.47
N VAL A 163 -9.36 -5.79 0.08
CA VAL A 163 -9.47 -4.34 0.22
C VAL A 163 -10.64 -4.04 1.15
N LEU A 164 -10.39 -3.29 2.21
CA LEU A 164 -11.40 -2.83 3.14
C LEU A 164 -11.44 -1.31 3.11
N GLY A 165 -12.62 -0.73 3.03
CA GLY A 165 -12.86 0.72 3.06
C GLY A 165 -14.11 1.03 3.87
N GLY A 166 -14.13 2.18 4.51
CA GLY A 166 -15.29 2.68 5.24
C GLY A 166 -16.32 3.31 4.32
N GLN A 167 -17.59 3.11 4.61
CA GLN A 167 -18.68 3.60 3.77
C GLN A 167 -18.71 5.13 3.63
N ASN A 168 -18.20 5.85 4.62
CA ASN A 168 -18.24 7.32 4.68
C ASN A 168 -16.86 7.95 4.47
N GLU A 169 -15.90 7.21 3.89
CA GLU A 169 -14.58 7.74 3.59
C GLU A 169 -14.55 8.55 2.31
N ILE A 170 -13.84 9.68 2.33
CA ILE A 170 -13.62 10.52 1.15
C ILE A 170 -12.93 9.74 0.01
N MET A 171 -12.15 8.73 0.35
CA MET A 171 -11.42 7.90 -0.61
C MET A 171 -12.25 6.75 -1.17
N LEU A 172 -13.45 6.48 -0.66
CA LEU A 172 -14.24 5.32 -1.06
C LEU A 172 -14.44 5.19 -2.57
N PRO A 173 -14.81 6.23 -3.32
CA PRO A 173 -14.98 6.11 -4.78
C PRO A 173 -13.69 5.68 -5.50
N LEU A 174 -12.54 6.13 -5.00
CA LEU A 174 -11.23 5.79 -5.56
C LEU A 174 -10.79 4.38 -5.17
N ILE A 175 -11.19 3.92 -3.98
CA ILE A 175 -10.99 2.54 -3.53
C ILE A 175 -11.84 1.61 -4.39
N GLU A 176 -13.09 1.97 -4.69
CA GLU A 176 -13.97 1.21 -5.57
C GLU A 176 -13.41 1.12 -7.00
N ASP A 177 -12.96 2.25 -7.56
CA ASP A 177 -12.31 2.28 -8.89
C ASP A 177 -11.04 1.39 -8.93
N PHE A 178 -10.22 1.45 -7.89
CA PHE A 178 -9.07 0.55 -7.74
C PHE A 178 -9.50 -0.93 -7.71
N VAL A 179 -10.52 -1.26 -6.91
CA VAL A 179 -11.04 -2.64 -6.80
C VAL A 179 -11.56 -3.14 -8.14
N GLU A 180 -12.28 -2.32 -8.90
CA GLU A 180 -12.75 -2.65 -10.25
C GLU A 180 -11.57 -3.02 -11.18
N LYS A 181 -10.47 -2.25 -11.12
CA LYS A 181 -9.28 -2.46 -11.95
C LYS A 181 -8.50 -3.72 -11.61
N VAL A 182 -8.48 -4.14 -10.34
CA VAL A 182 -7.74 -5.35 -9.93
C VAL A 182 -8.54 -6.65 -10.11
N ARG A 183 -9.84 -6.58 -10.41
CA ARG A 183 -10.70 -7.73 -10.67
C ARG A 183 -10.59 -8.32 -12.09
N VAL A 184 -9.85 -7.67 -12.98
CA VAL A 184 -9.76 -8.00 -14.40
C VAL A 184 -8.78 -9.13 -14.70
#